data_e30d550fed4b6d002777ba1427c0c07d
#
_entry.id   e30d550fed4b6d002777ba1427c0c07d
#
_cell.length_a   1.000
_cell.length_b   1.000
_cell.length_c   1.000
_cell.angle_alpha   90.00
_cell.angle_beta   90.00
_cell.angle_gamma   90.00
#
_symmetry.space_group_name_H-M   'P 1'
#
loop_
_entity.id
_entity.type
_entity.pdbx_description
1 polymer ?
#
loop_
_entity_poly.entity_id
_entity_poly.type
_entity_poly.pdbx_seq_one_letter_code
_entity_poly.pdbx_strand_id
1 'polypeptide(L)'
;MVCRTTDEYRAMAQAGCLAVGEPAFWAGYDRSSADGFRDYFVQLTECEPARAAKFGMDHYTWLCINPKEAQDVAFARDVMKLIPEFIDRPNVLGIGEIGLNRNTSHEMTIFEEHLDLAVRLNQLVLIHTPHLEDKLKGTVMILSALKNRPDLDPCRVLVDHCEEHTFPLVKEAGYWAGLTLYPTSKLNPKRAADILELYGMDRVWANSAADWGDSDPLALTALACELRRRGFSRQETERLLLENPETFMGQSPKFRKVSSR
;
A
#
# COMPACT_ATOMS: atom_id res chain seq x y z
N MET A 1 7.06 5.29 6.87
CA MET A 1 8.09 6.26 7.31
C MET A 1 8.00 6.59 8.80
N VAL A 2 6.86 6.34 9.41
CA VAL A 2 6.65 6.50 10.87
C VAL A 2 7.73 5.80 11.72
N CYS A 3 8.16 4.61 11.32
CA CYS A 3 9.20 3.83 12.03
C CYS A 3 10.63 4.12 11.53
N ARG A 4 10.81 5.09 10.63
CA ARG A 4 12.09 5.37 9.97
C ARG A 4 12.71 6.71 10.41
N THR A 5 14.02 6.80 10.24
CA THR A 5 14.79 7.99 10.62
C THR A 5 14.64 9.11 9.59
N THR A 6 15.02 10.32 10.00
CA THR A 6 15.07 11.48 9.10
C THR A 6 16.16 11.33 8.02
N ASP A 7 17.23 10.58 8.30
CA ASP A 7 18.30 10.32 7.34
C ASP A 7 17.84 9.40 6.20
N GLU A 8 16.87 8.50 6.45
CA GLU A 8 16.28 7.68 5.40
C GLU A 8 15.42 8.53 4.45
N TYR A 9 14.68 9.53 4.93
CA TYR A 9 14.04 10.50 4.05
C TYR A 9 15.05 11.24 3.15
N ARG A 10 16.18 11.64 3.72
CA ARG A 10 17.27 12.26 2.93
C ARG A 10 17.81 11.32 1.88
N ALA A 11 18.06 10.05 2.23
CA ALA A 11 18.55 9.04 1.29
C ALA A 11 17.55 8.77 0.15
N MET A 12 16.25 8.69 0.46
CA MET A 12 15.20 8.53 -0.55
C MET A 12 15.13 9.73 -1.49
N ALA A 13 15.21 10.97 -0.97
CA ALA A 13 15.22 12.17 -1.79
C ALA A 13 16.46 12.22 -2.71
N GLN A 14 17.63 11.85 -2.20
CA GLN A 14 18.87 11.75 -2.99
C GLN A 14 18.79 10.66 -4.07
N ALA A 15 18.03 9.61 -3.82
CA ALA A 15 17.75 8.55 -4.80
C ALA A 15 16.67 8.94 -5.83
N GLY A 16 16.10 10.15 -5.74
CA GLY A 16 15.11 10.67 -6.68
C GLY A 16 13.66 10.38 -6.30
N CYS A 17 13.37 9.98 -5.06
CA CYS A 17 12.00 9.82 -4.58
C CYS A 17 11.30 11.18 -4.51
N LEU A 18 10.16 11.32 -5.17
CA LEU A 18 9.38 12.56 -5.25
C LEU A 18 8.16 12.54 -4.32
N ALA A 19 7.63 11.36 -4.05
CA ALA A 19 6.48 11.18 -3.17
C ALA A 19 6.55 9.84 -2.43
N VAL A 20 5.95 9.80 -1.25
CA VAL A 20 5.81 8.61 -0.41
C VAL A 20 4.33 8.31 -0.25
N GLY A 21 3.92 7.07 -0.54
CA GLY A 21 2.63 6.52 -0.18
C GLY A 21 2.79 5.60 1.03
N GLU A 22 2.36 6.02 2.19
CA GLU A 22 2.48 5.28 3.45
C GLU A 22 1.10 4.91 3.99
N PRO A 23 0.61 3.68 3.76
CA PRO A 23 -0.64 3.24 4.37
C PRO A 23 -0.48 3.03 5.88
N ALA A 24 -1.58 3.08 6.61
CA ALA A 24 -1.61 2.64 8.00
C ALA A 24 -1.22 1.15 8.08
N PHE A 25 -0.16 0.84 8.82
CA PHE A 25 0.42 -0.50 8.91
C PHE A 25 0.66 -0.92 10.37
N TRP A 26 0.90 -2.20 10.58
CA TRP A 26 1.31 -2.73 11.87
C TRP A 26 2.77 -2.40 12.17
N ALA A 27 3.02 -1.70 13.26
CA ALA A 27 4.34 -1.13 13.60
C ALA A 27 5.22 -2.05 14.47
N GLY A 28 5.00 -3.37 14.42
CA GLY A 28 5.76 -4.35 15.21
C GLY A 28 5.11 -4.70 16.55
N TYR A 29 4.05 -4.04 16.93
CA TYR A 29 3.25 -4.30 18.14
C TYR A 29 1.79 -3.94 17.91
N ASP A 30 0.89 -4.55 18.71
CA ASP A 30 -0.53 -4.25 18.66
C ASP A 30 -0.84 -3.01 19.50
N ARG A 31 -1.52 -2.05 18.92
CA ARG A 31 -1.99 -0.87 19.65
C ARG A 31 -3.16 -1.27 20.56
N SER A 32 -3.15 -0.76 21.78
CA SER A 32 -4.07 -1.20 22.84
C SER A 32 -5.34 -0.36 22.99
N SER A 33 -5.48 0.74 22.25
CA SER A 33 -6.61 1.65 22.37
C SER A 33 -6.91 2.40 21.07
N ALA A 34 -8.16 2.83 20.92
CA ALA A 34 -8.57 3.71 19.82
C ALA A 34 -7.83 5.05 19.85
N ASP A 35 -7.53 5.59 21.05
CA ASP A 35 -6.73 6.82 21.19
C ASP A 35 -5.31 6.64 20.64
N GLY A 36 -4.69 5.46 20.85
CA GLY A 36 -3.41 5.14 20.23
C GLY A 36 -3.45 5.15 18.69
N PHE A 37 -4.57 4.74 18.10
CA PHE A 37 -4.80 4.87 16.65
C PHE A 37 -5.06 6.33 16.25
N ARG A 38 -5.74 7.11 17.07
CA ARG A 38 -5.93 8.56 16.84
C ARG A 38 -4.59 9.27 16.77
N ASP A 39 -3.68 9.03 17.71
CA ASP A 39 -2.33 9.59 17.72
C ASP A 39 -1.53 9.15 16.48
N TYR A 40 -1.68 7.89 16.09
CA TYR A 40 -1.06 7.37 14.87
C TYR A 40 -1.61 8.03 13.60
N PHE A 41 -2.91 8.27 13.50
CA PHE A 41 -3.49 8.99 12.37
C PHE A 41 -3.04 10.46 12.33
N VAL A 42 -2.89 11.12 13.48
CA VAL A 42 -2.27 12.45 13.56
C VAL A 42 -0.83 12.39 13.03
N GLN A 43 -0.04 11.39 13.41
CA GLN A 43 1.31 11.22 12.91
C GLN A 43 1.35 11.09 11.38
N LEU A 44 0.51 10.22 10.80
CA LEU A 44 0.43 10.01 9.35
C LEU A 44 -0.08 11.25 8.58
N THR A 45 -0.96 12.04 9.19
CA THR A 45 -1.64 13.13 8.48
C THR A 45 -1.01 14.51 8.70
N GLU A 46 -0.20 14.68 9.74
CA GLU A 46 0.40 15.97 10.11
C GLU A 46 1.93 15.90 10.22
N CYS A 47 2.48 14.91 10.96
CA CYS A 47 3.91 14.87 11.23
C CYS A 47 4.72 14.37 10.03
N GLU A 48 4.31 13.26 9.40
CA GLU A 48 5.06 12.68 8.28
C GLU A 48 5.06 13.56 7.03
N PRO A 49 3.94 14.22 6.63
CA PRO A 49 3.98 15.21 5.55
C PRO A 49 4.96 16.34 5.82
N ALA A 50 5.01 16.85 7.04
CA ALA A 50 5.94 17.91 7.43
C ALA A 50 7.41 17.45 7.42
N ARG A 51 7.67 16.16 7.75
CA ARG A 51 9.02 15.56 7.64
C ARG A 51 9.45 15.38 6.20
N ALA A 52 8.58 14.80 5.34
CA ALA A 52 8.85 14.58 3.93
C ALA A 52 9.10 15.91 3.17
N ALA A 53 8.31 16.94 3.45
CA ALA A 53 8.41 18.25 2.82
C ALA A 53 9.79 18.93 3.03
N LYS A 54 10.50 18.63 4.13
CA LYS A 54 11.86 19.12 4.38
C LYS A 54 12.88 18.66 3.32
N PHE A 55 12.55 17.58 2.62
CA PHE A 55 13.37 17.00 1.56
C PHE A 55 12.74 17.14 0.16
N GLY A 56 11.72 17.99 0.03
CA GLY A 56 11.04 18.22 -1.25
C GLY A 56 10.14 17.08 -1.70
N MET A 57 9.77 16.17 -0.81
CA MET A 57 8.87 15.05 -1.10
C MET A 57 7.46 15.32 -0.61
N ASP A 58 6.46 14.86 -1.36
CA ASP A 58 5.09 14.77 -0.87
C ASP A 58 4.90 13.48 -0.05
N HIS A 59 4.00 13.51 0.93
CA HIS A 59 3.61 12.33 1.70
C HIS A 59 2.11 12.15 1.65
N TYR A 60 1.69 10.96 1.23
CA TYR A 60 0.30 10.53 1.15
C TYR A 60 0.07 9.30 2.03
N THR A 61 -1.16 9.13 2.51
CA THR A 61 -1.51 8.02 3.40
C THR A 61 -2.88 7.43 3.07
N TRP A 62 -3.08 6.19 3.51
CA TRP A 62 -4.36 5.48 3.58
C TRP A 62 -4.59 5.10 5.04
N LEU A 63 -5.83 5.18 5.52
CA LEU A 63 -6.16 4.95 6.93
C LEU A 63 -6.94 3.65 7.11
N CYS A 64 -6.60 2.90 8.13
CA CYS A 64 -7.31 1.68 8.53
C CYS A 64 -6.88 1.21 9.92
N ILE A 65 -7.54 0.15 10.42
CA ILE A 65 -6.89 -0.79 11.32
C ILE A 65 -6.32 -1.92 10.48
N ASN A 66 -5.01 -2.20 10.62
CA ASN A 66 -4.32 -3.23 9.84
C ASN A 66 -4.87 -4.63 10.18
N PRO A 67 -4.96 -5.58 9.24
CA PRO A 67 -5.47 -6.93 9.51
C PRO A 67 -4.74 -7.67 10.65
N LYS A 68 -3.47 -7.36 10.92
CA LYS A 68 -2.74 -7.93 12.06
C LYS A 68 -3.32 -7.52 13.42
N GLU A 69 -3.97 -6.36 13.50
CA GLU A 69 -4.60 -5.82 14.72
C GLU A 69 -6.12 -6.03 14.74
N ALA A 70 -6.72 -6.61 13.70
CA ALA A 70 -8.16 -6.73 13.50
C ALA A 70 -8.81 -8.00 14.09
N GLN A 71 -8.13 -8.72 14.99
CA GLN A 71 -8.68 -9.94 15.60
C GLN A 71 -9.78 -9.65 16.64
N ASP A 72 -9.71 -8.53 17.33
CA ASP A 72 -10.81 -8.02 18.15
C ASP A 72 -11.73 -7.14 17.30
N VAL A 73 -12.85 -7.70 16.90
CA VAL A 73 -13.84 -7.02 16.03
C VAL A 73 -14.44 -5.77 16.70
N ALA A 74 -14.67 -5.81 18.02
CA ALA A 74 -15.22 -4.66 18.73
C ALA A 74 -14.22 -3.50 18.76
N PHE A 75 -12.99 -3.78 19.10
CA PHE A 75 -11.88 -2.83 19.06
C PHE A 75 -11.66 -2.27 17.64
N ALA A 76 -11.63 -3.16 16.64
CA ALA A 76 -11.46 -2.74 15.26
C ALA A 76 -12.54 -1.74 14.80
N ARG A 77 -13.80 -1.99 15.17
CA ARG A 77 -14.90 -1.07 14.88
C ARG A 77 -14.75 0.29 15.59
N ASP A 78 -14.21 0.30 16.81
CA ASP A 78 -13.93 1.57 17.51
C ASP A 78 -12.86 2.39 16.81
N VAL A 79 -11.81 1.73 16.31
CA VAL A 79 -10.79 2.39 15.47
C VAL A 79 -11.39 2.89 14.15
N MET A 80 -12.20 2.08 13.47
CA MET A 80 -12.85 2.47 12.22
C MET A 80 -13.74 3.71 12.34
N LYS A 81 -14.34 3.96 13.50
CA LYS A 81 -15.13 5.18 13.77
C LYS A 81 -14.29 6.46 13.72
N LEU A 82 -12.97 6.37 13.92
CA LEU A 82 -12.06 7.51 13.84
C LEU A 82 -11.77 7.93 12.40
N ILE A 83 -11.77 6.98 11.44
CA ILE A 83 -11.33 7.24 10.06
C ILE A 83 -12.06 8.44 9.42
N PRO A 84 -13.40 8.59 9.54
CA PRO A 84 -14.10 9.75 8.99
C PRO A 84 -13.63 11.11 9.52
N GLU A 85 -13.03 11.17 10.71
CA GLU A 85 -12.52 12.42 11.29
C GLU A 85 -11.24 12.91 10.58
N PHE A 86 -10.51 11.99 9.95
CA PHE A 86 -9.22 12.24 9.28
C PHE A 86 -9.30 12.16 7.75
N ILE A 87 -10.38 11.56 7.21
CA ILE A 87 -10.45 11.22 5.79
C ILE A 87 -10.32 12.45 4.88
N ASP A 88 -10.74 13.62 5.33
CA ASP A 88 -10.69 14.86 4.55
C ASP A 88 -9.34 15.59 4.62
N ARG A 89 -8.38 15.08 5.38
CA ARG A 89 -7.03 15.64 5.42
C ARG A 89 -6.38 15.61 4.02
N PRO A 90 -5.60 16.64 3.66
CA PRO A 90 -5.15 16.85 2.27
C PRO A 90 -4.23 15.75 1.72
N ASN A 91 -3.61 14.95 2.59
CA ASN A 91 -2.72 13.86 2.19
C ASN A 91 -3.35 12.46 2.34
N VAL A 92 -4.61 12.35 2.77
CA VAL A 92 -5.30 11.06 2.89
C VAL A 92 -5.96 10.70 1.56
N LEU A 93 -5.49 9.66 0.90
CA LEU A 93 -5.97 9.24 -0.42
C LEU A 93 -7.01 8.13 -0.35
N GLY A 94 -7.11 7.40 0.76
CA GLY A 94 -8.00 6.27 0.80
C GLY A 94 -8.03 5.49 2.11
N ILE A 95 -8.59 4.28 2.00
CA ILE A 95 -8.71 3.27 3.05
C ILE A 95 -7.68 2.16 2.79
N GLY A 96 -6.82 1.89 3.75
CA GLY A 96 -5.77 0.86 3.66
C GLY A 96 -4.66 1.06 4.70
N GLU A 97 -3.95 0.04 4.94
CA GLU A 97 -3.79 -1.30 4.36
C GLU A 97 -4.80 -2.27 5.00
N ILE A 98 -5.88 -2.62 4.31
CA ILE A 98 -6.93 -3.53 4.80
C ILE A 98 -6.73 -4.94 4.21
N GLY A 99 -7.42 -5.96 4.70
CA GLY A 99 -7.35 -7.31 4.10
C GLY A 99 -7.16 -8.41 5.13
N LEU A 100 -6.33 -9.41 4.81
CA LEU A 100 -6.14 -10.61 5.61
C LEU A 100 -4.67 -10.81 5.99
N ASN A 101 -4.43 -11.33 7.19
CA ASN A 101 -3.10 -11.72 7.67
C ASN A 101 -3.04 -13.22 8.02
N ARG A 102 -4.01 -13.74 8.78
CA ARG A 102 -4.14 -15.15 9.21
C ARG A 102 -5.32 -15.86 8.57
N ASN A 103 -6.02 -15.22 7.64
CA ASN A 103 -7.20 -15.75 6.97
C ASN A 103 -8.35 -16.11 7.93
N THR A 104 -8.52 -15.36 9.01
CA THR A 104 -9.59 -15.59 10.00
C THR A 104 -10.91 -14.94 9.57
N SER A 105 -12.02 -15.44 10.15
CA SER A 105 -13.33 -14.82 9.95
C SER A 105 -13.43 -13.42 10.52
N HIS A 106 -12.72 -13.12 11.61
CA HIS A 106 -12.68 -11.77 12.20
C HIS A 106 -12.03 -10.76 11.25
N GLU A 107 -10.85 -11.13 10.69
CA GLU A 107 -10.20 -10.30 9.67
C GLU A 107 -11.11 -10.08 8.46
N MET A 108 -11.81 -11.14 7.99
CA MET A 108 -12.74 -11.01 6.86
C MET A 108 -13.89 -10.07 7.18
N THR A 109 -14.49 -10.17 8.38
CA THR A 109 -15.55 -9.25 8.82
C THR A 109 -15.09 -7.80 8.78
N ILE A 110 -13.92 -7.51 9.34
CA ILE A 110 -13.37 -6.16 9.38
C ILE A 110 -12.94 -5.68 7.99
N PHE A 111 -12.42 -6.59 7.14
CA PHE A 111 -12.12 -6.28 5.74
C PHE A 111 -13.36 -5.82 4.98
N GLU A 112 -14.47 -6.57 5.07
CA GLU A 112 -15.73 -6.24 4.40
C GLU A 112 -16.31 -4.90 4.92
N GLU A 113 -16.27 -4.65 6.23
CA GLU A 113 -16.70 -3.38 6.82
C GLU A 113 -15.84 -2.19 6.36
N HIS A 114 -14.54 -2.39 6.15
CA HIS A 114 -13.68 -1.37 5.54
C HIS A 114 -14.02 -1.10 4.08
N LEU A 115 -14.39 -2.14 3.30
CA LEU A 115 -14.86 -1.94 1.93
C LEU A 115 -16.16 -1.13 1.90
N ASP A 116 -17.09 -1.39 2.84
CA ASP A 116 -18.30 -0.57 3.00
C ASP A 116 -17.96 0.90 3.31
N LEU A 117 -16.99 1.11 4.17
CA LEU A 117 -16.51 2.45 4.51
C LEU A 117 -15.88 3.14 3.29
N ALA A 118 -15.07 2.43 2.52
CA ALA A 118 -14.41 2.97 1.34
C ALA A 118 -15.42 3.39 0.27
N VAL A 119 -16.43 2.56 0.01
CA VAL A 119 -17.53 2.89 -0.92
C VAL A 119 -18.30 4.12 -0.44
N ARG A 120 -18.74 4.12 0.83
CA ARG A 120 -19.52 5.22 1.42
C ARG A 120 -18.78 6.56 1.36
N LEU A 121 -17.46 6.54 1.56
CA LEU A 121 -16.62 7.74 1.55
C LEU A 121 -15.96 8.00 0.20
N ASN A 122 -16.26 7.19 -0.83
CA ASN A 122 -15.68 7.29 -2.18
C ASN A 122 -14.14 7.34 -2.18
N GLN A 123 -13.50 6.41 -1.49
CA GLN A 123 -12.05 6.39 -1.29
C GLN A 123 -11.34 5.34 -2.16
N LEU A 124 -10.04 5.55 -2.43
CA LEU A 124 -9.16 4.52 -2.99
C LEU A 124 -8.97 3.41 -1.96
N VAL A 125 -8.74 2.18 -2.42
CA VAL A 125 -8.56 1.01 -1.54
C VAL A 125 -7.18 0.40 -1.77
N LEU A 126 -6.45 0.16 -0.68
CA LEU A 126 -5.19 -0.57 -0.68
C LEU A 126 -5.34 -1.81 0.20
N ILE A 127 -5.08 -2.98 -0.38
CA ILE A 127 -5.35 -4.28 0.24
C ILE A 127 -4.07 -5.04 0.51
N HIS A 128 -3.91 -5.48 1.75
CA HIS A 128 -2.88 -6.39 2.23
C HIS A 128 -3.25 -7.85 1.97
N THR A 129 -2.38 -8.62 1.34
CA THR A 129 -2.48 -10.07 1.26
C THR A 129 -1.55 -10.74 2.27
N PRO A 130 -1.91 -11.92 2.83
CA PRO A 130 -1.06 -12.63 3.79
C PRO A 130 0.33 -12.92 3.22
N HIS A 131 1.34 -12.98 4.08
CA HIS A 131 2.70 -13.36 3.67
C HIS A 131 3.30 -14.51 4.50
N LEU A 132 2.82 -14.75 5.71
CA LEU A 132 3.29 -15.84 6.59
C LEU A 132 2.34 -17.04 6.61
N GLU A 133 1.03 -16.80 6.45
CA GLU A 133 0.01 -17.84 6.35
C GLU A 133 -0.20 -18.25 4.88
N ASP A 134 -1.19 -19.08 4.60
CA ASP A 134 -1.52 -19.47 3.23
C ASP A 134 -1.91 -18.26 2.37
N LYS A 135 -0.91 -17.68 1.70
CA LYS A 135 -1.05 -16.50 0.84
C LYS A 135 -2.04 -16.75 -0.30
N LEU A 136 -1.95 -17.89 -0.97
CA LEU A 136 -2.83 -18.20 -2.09
C LEU A 136 -4.29 -18.25 -1.63
N LYS A 137 -4.56 -18.95 -0.53
CA LYS A 137 -5.90 -19.03 0.07
C LYS A 137 -6.42 -17.63 0.43
N GLY A 138 -5.63 -16.85 1.13
CA GLY A 138 -6.03 -15.49 1.54
C GLY A 138 -6.27 -14.57 0.34
N THR A 139 -5.43 -14.64 -0.70
CA THR A 139 -5.65 -13.88 -1.93
C THR A 139 -6.96 -14.30 -2.62
N VAL A 140 -7.24 -15.59 -2.72
CA VAL A 140 -8.50 -16.09 -3.30
C VAL A 140 -9.71 -15.64 -2.47
N MET A 141 -9.64 -15.67 -1.14
CA MET A 141 -10.69 -15.15 -0.26
C MET A 141 -10.96 -13.67 -0.49
N ILE A 142 -9.91 -12.84 -0.57
CA ILE A 142 -9.99 -11.39 -0.87
C ILE A 142 -10.65 -11.19 -2.24
N LEU A 143 -10.17 -11.87 -3.30
CA LEU A 143 -10.73 -11.72 -4.64
C LEU A 143 -12.18 -12.18 -4.72
N SER A 144 -12.57 -13.22 -3.96
CA SER A 144 -13.96 -13.67 -3.85
C SER A 144 -14.85 -12.61 -3.20
N ALA A 145 -14.39 -11.97 -2.11
CA ALA A 145 -15.12 -10.89 -1.47
C ALA A 145 -15.28 -9.69 -2.42
N LEU A 146 -14.20 -9.28 -3.10
CA LEU A 146 -14.23 -8.18 -4.06
C LEU A 146 -15.15 -8.45 -5.26
N LYS A 147 -15.20 -9.69 -5.76
CA LYS A 147 -16.12 -10.09 -6.85
C LYS A 147 -17.59 -9.87 -6.50
N ASN A 148 -17.94 -9.95 -5.22
CA ASN A 148 -19.29 -9.73 -4.73
C ASN A 148 -19.61 -8.24 -4.47
N ARG A 149 -18.72 -7.33 -4.87
CA ARG A 149 -18.82 -5.88 -4.64
C ARG A 149 -18.88 -5.10 -5.98
N PRO A 150 -20.01 -5.17 -6.69
CA PRO A 150 -20.19 -4.42 -7.95
C PRO A 150 -20.19 -2.89 -7.74
N ASP A 151 -20.30 -2.43 -6.51
CA ASP A 151 -20.22 -1.04 -6.06
C ASP A 151 -18.77 -0.52 -5.94
N LEU A 152 -17.76 -1.39 -6.05
CA LEU A 152 -16.35 -1.04 -6.08
C LEU A 152 -15.84 -1.01 -7.53
N ASP A 153 -15.25 0.11 -7.96
CA ASP A 153 -14.53 0.19 -9.23
C ASP A 153 -13.16 -0.53 -9.09
N PRO A 154 -12.90 -1.62 -9.85
CA PRO A 154 -11.63 -2.32 -9.82
C PRO A 154 -10.41 -1.42 -10.11
N CYS A 155 -10.59 -0.35 -10.90
CA CYS A 155 -9.53 0.62 -11.18
C CYS A 155 -9.08 1.39 -9.93
N ARG A 156 -9.88 1.41 -8.87
CA ARG A 156 -9.64 2.13 -7.61
C ARG A 156 -9.16 1.22 -6.48
N VAL A 157 -8.89 -0.05 -6.79
CA VAL A 157 -8.44 -1.07 -5.82
C VAL A 157 -7.06 -1.58 -6.19
N LEU A 158 -6.13 -1.48 -5.25
CA LEU A 158 -4.79 -2.04 -5.33
C LEU A 158 -4.69 -3.25 -4.37
N VAL A 159 -4.39 -4.43 -4.90
CA VAL A 159 -4.10 -5.64 -4.12
C VAL A 159 -2.58 -5.78 -4.02
N ASP A 160 -2.04 -5.55 -2.83
CA ASP A 160 -0.59 -5.51 -2.59
C ASP A 160 -0.02 -6.85 -2.11
N HIS A 161 1.31 -6.89 -2.07
CA HIS A 161 2.14 -8.04 -1.70
C HIS A 161 1.95 -9.26 -2.61
N CYS A 162 1.65 -9.04 -3.90
CA CYS A 162 1.57 -10.10 -4.89
C CYS A 162 2.93 -10.79 -5.08
N GLU A 163 2.87 -12.09 -5.33
CA GLU A 163 4.01 -12.92 -5.70
C GLU A 163 3.67 -13.73 -6.96
N GLU A 164 4.60 -14.52 -7.48
CA GLU A 164 4.52 -15.20 -8.77
C GLU A 164 3.19 -15.96 -8.98
N HIS A 165 2.67 -16.58 -7.93
CA HIS A 165 1.45 -17.39 -7.99
C HIS A 165 0.15 -16.62 -7.70
N THR A 166 0.22 -15.43 -7.12
CA THR A 166 -0.96 -14.59 -6.82
C THR A 166 -1.12 -13.43 -7.78
N PHE A 167 -0.03 -12.94 -8.36
CA PHE A 167 -0.04 -11.84 -9.31
C PHE A 167 -1.00 -12.07 -10.51
N PRO A 168 -0.95 -13.21 -11.24
CA PRO A 168 -1.85 -13.44 -12.36
C PRO A 168 -3.32 -13.43 -11.92
N LEU A 169 -3.66 -13.97 -10.75
CA LEU A 169 -5.04 -13.99 -10.25
C LEU A 169 -5.60 -12.57 -10.03
N VAL A 170 -4.78 -11.68 -9.47
CA VAL A 170 -5.15 -10.27 -9.26
C VAL A 170 -5.33 -9.56 -10.58
N LYS A 171 -4.43 -9.80 -11.55
CA LYS A 171 -4.51 -9.21 -12.89
C LYS A 171 -5.72 -9.68 -13.67
N GLU A 172 -6.00 -10.99 -13.66
CA GLU A 172 -7.19 -11.58 -14.31
C GLU A 172 -8.50 -11.05 -13.71
N ALA A 173 -8.50 -10.77 -12.40
CA ALA A 173 -9.65 -10.15 -11.73
C ALA A 173 -9.80 -8.64 -12.03
N GLY A 174 -8.85 -8.00 -12.75
CA GLY A 174 -8.94 -6.62 -13.21
C GLY A 174 -8.49 -5.55 -12.22
N TYR A 175 -7.87 -5.95 -11.09
CA TYR A 175 -7.36 -5.03 -10.08
C TYR A 175 -5.93 -4.57 -10.37
N TRP A 176 -5.50 -3.51 -9.68
CA TRP A 176 -4.09 -3.16 -9.61
C TRP A 176 -3.34 -4.17 -8.77
N ALA A 177 -2.15 -4.58 -9.23
CA ALA A 177 -1.31 -5.54 -8.52
C ALA A 177 -0.08 -4.85 -7.93
N GLY A 178 0.14 -4.99 -6.62
CA GLY A 178 1.28 -4.44 -5.91
C GLY A 178 2.40 -5.47 -5.74
N LEU A 179 3.62 -5.08 -6.06
CA LEU A 179 4.85 -5.84 -5.87
C LEU A 179 5.66 -5.21 -4.75
N THR A 180 5.71 -5.86 -3.61
CA THR A 180 6.45 -5.36 -2.44
C THR A 180 7.84 -5.96 -2.39
N LEU A 181 8.85 -5.09 -2.44
CA LEU A 181 10.25 -5.47 -2.29
C LEU A 181 10.61 -5.50 -0.80
N TYR A 182 10.89 -6.69 -0.29
CA TYR A 182 11.24 -6.90 1.11
C TYR A 182 12.32 -8.00 1.20
N PRO A 183 13.52 -7.70 1.70
CA PRO A 183 14.67 -8.59 1.57
C PRO A 183 14.47 -10.00 2.11
N THR A 184 13.68 -10.16 3.19
CA THR A 184 13.61 -11.41 3.95
C THR A 184 12.30 -12.18 3.78
N SER A 185 11.19 -11.55 3.36
CA SER A 185 9.88 -12.20 3.45
C SER A 185 8.95 -12.00 2.25
N LYS A 186 9.32 -11.20 1.26
CA LYS A 186 8.50 -10.94 0.07
C LYS A 186 9.37 -11.06 -1.20
N LEU A 187 9.19 -10.16 -2.17
CA LEU A 187 9.98 -10.18 -3.39
C LEU A 187 11.34 -9.50 -3.19
N ASN A 188 12.34 -10.01 -3.88
CA ASN A 188 13.57 -9.27 -4.16
C ASN A 188 13.50 -8.68 -5.60
N PRO A 189 14.42 -7.78 -5.99
CA PRO A 189 14.39 -7.15 -7.31
C PRO A 189 14.38 -8.14 -8.49
N LYS A 190 15.06 -9.29 -8.37
CA LYS A 190 15.10 -10.30 -9.43
C LYS A 190 13.75 -10.97 -9.64
N ARG A 191 13.11 -11.43 -8.55
CA ARG A 191 11.77 -12.03 -8.59
C ARG A 191 10.71 -11.05 -9.11
N ALA A 192 10.79 -9.79 -8.67
CA ALA A 192 9.89 -8.76 -9.20
C ALA A 192 10.09 -8.55 -10.71
N ALA A 193 11.33 -8.52 -11.18
CA ALA A 193 11.63 -8.41 -12.60
C ALA A 193 11.17 -9.66 -13.39
N ASP A 194 11.28 -10.88 -12.84
CA ASP A 194 10.76 -12.11 -13.47
C ASP A 194 9.24 -12.00 -13.69
N ILE A 195 8.49 -11.50 -12.72
CA ILE A 195 7.04 -11.26 -12.84
C ILE A 195 6.75 -10.23 -13.94
N LEU A 196 7.51 -9.13 -13.97
CA LEU A 196 7.32 -8.06 -14.95
C LEU A 196 7.65 -8.48 -16.38
N GLU A 197 8.66 -9.36 -16.58
CA GLU A 197 8.97 -9.96 -17.88
C GLU A 197 7.83 -10.85 -18.39
N LEU A 198 7.20 -11.62 -17.51
CA LEU A 198 6.12 -12.55 -17.88
C LEU A 198 4.77 -11.85 -18.12
N TYR A 199 4.43 -10.85 -17.33
CA TYR A 199 3.08 -10.29 -17.28
C TYR A 199 2.99 -8.81 -17.65
N GLY A 200 4.12 -8.13 -17.87
CA GLY A 200 4.16 -6.70 -18.19
C GLY A 200 3.88 -5.80 -16.99
N MET A 201 3.77 -4.50 -17.26
CA MET A 201 3.68 -3.44 -16.24
C MET A 201 2.32 -2.74 -16.19
N ASP A 202 1.32 -3.19 -16.96
CA ASP A 202 0.00 -2.56 -16.95
C ASP A 202 -0.68 -2.73 -15.59
N ARG A 203 -1.13 -1.61 -14.97
CA ARG A 203 -1.72 -1.59 -13.63
C ARG A 203 -0.88 -2.35 -12.59
N VAL A 204 0.42 -2.14 -12.62
CA VAL A 204 1.35 -2.68 -11.64
C VAL A 204 1.94 -1.54 -10.83
N TRP A 205 2.03 -1.76 -9.53
CA TRP A 205 2.68 -0.88 -8.57
C TRP A 205 3.84 -1.62 -7.90
N ALA A 206 4.98 -0.97 -7.73
CA ALA A 206 6.08 -1.49 -6.92
C ALA A 206 6.29 -0.61 -5.69
N ASN A 207 6.57 -1.23 -4.54
CA ASN A 207 6.86 -0.51 -3.31
C ASN A 207 7.99 -1.17 -2.50
N SER A 208 8.57 -0.40 -1.58
CA SER A 208 9.73 -0.81 -0.77
C SER A 208 9.36 -1.34 0.61
N ALA A 209 8.07 -1.36 0.97
CA ALA A 209 7.57 -1.57 2.32
C ALA A 209 8.04 -0.52 3.35
N ALA A 210 9.31 -0.18 3.46
CA ALA A 210 9.92 0.82 4.35
C ALA A 210 9.30 0.89 5.77
N ASP A 211 8.96 -0.28 6.34
CA ASP A 211 8.32 -0.44 7.63
C ASP A 211 9.34 -0.52 8.80
N TRP A 212 8.90 -0.97 9.97
CA TRP A 212 9.72 -1.13 11.17
C TRP A 212 10.76 -2.26 11.09
N GLY A 213 10.57 -3.24 10.20
CA GLY A 213 11.41 -4.43 10.10
C GLY A 213 12.63 -4.24 9.17
N ASP A 214 13.18 -5.37 8.70
CA ASP A 214 14.36 -5.43 7.83
C ASP A 214 14.04 -4.99 6.38
N SER A 215 13.23 -3.97 6.20
CA SER A 215 12.91 -3.40 4.90
C SER A 215 13.97 -2.39 4.46
N ASP A 216 14.10 -2.22 3.14
CA ASP A 216 15.03 -1.27 2.53
C ASP A 216 14.24 -0.14 1.84
N PRO A 217 14.27 1.10 2.36
CA PRO A 217 13.59 2.23 1.74
C PRO A 217 14.10 2.57 0.34
N LEU A 218 15.29 2.07 -0.06
CA LEU A 218 15.88 2.22 -1.39
C LEU A 218 15.67 1.01 -2.30
N ALA A 219 14.84 0.04 -1.92
CA ALA A 219 14.60 -1.18 -2.70
C ALA A 219 14.10 -0.90 -4.13
N LEU A 220 13.35 0.18 -4.35
CA LEU A 220 12.92 0.58 -5.71
C LEU A 220 14.11 1.01 -6.59
N THR A 221 15.15 1.59 -6.03
CA THR A 221 16.39 1.90 -6.75
C THR A 221 17.09 0.61 -7.19
N ALA A 222 17.12 -0.40 -6.32
CA ALA A 222 17.67 -1.72 -6.66
C ALA A 222 16.84 -2.41 -7.76
N LEU A 223 15.50 -2.27 -7.73
CA LEU A 223 14.63 -2.77 -8.81
C LEU A 223 14.92 -2.06 -10.13
N ALA A 224 15.02 -0.72 -10.14
CA ALA A 224 15.35 0.04 -11.33
C ALA A 224 16.70 -0.41 -11.96
N CYS A 225 17.71 -0.67 -11.11
CA CYS A 225 18.98 -1.22 -11.57
C CYS A 225 18.84 -2.62 -12.19
N GLU A 226 18.03 -3.51 -11.59
CA GLU A 226 17.80 -4.86 -12.11
C GLU A 226 17.02 -4.82 -13.43
N LEU A 227 15.99 -4.00 -13.56
CA LEU A 227 15.24 -3.81 -14.80
C LEU A 227 16.18 -3.34 -15.93
N ARG A 228 16.99 -2.33 -15.65
CA ARG A 228 17.99 -1.83 -16.61
C ARG A 228 19.00 -2.92 -17.03
N ARG A 229 19.48 -3.73 -16.09
CA ARG A 229 20.39 -4.86 -16.36
C ARG A 229 19.77 -5.90 -17.28
N ARG A 230 18.45 -6.09 -17.22
CA ARG A 230 17.68 -7.00 -18.08
C ARG A 230 17.30 -6.40 -19.43
N GLY A 231 17.60 -5.13 -19.66
CA GLY A 231 17.32 -4.46 -20.93
C GLY A 231 15.98 -3.75 -21.02
N PHE A 232 15.26 -3.61 -19.91
CA PHE A 232 14.09 -2.73 -19.87
C PHE A 232 14.49 -1.30 -20.19
N SER A 233 13.69 -0.63 -21.00
CA SER A 233 13.88 0.76 -21.36
C SER A 233 13.68 1.69 -20.17
N ARG A 234 14.20 2.91 -20.29
CA ARG A 234 13.92 3.98 -19.32
C ARG A 234 12.41 4.24 -19.20
N GLN A 235 11.70 4.26 -20.32
CA GLN A 235 10.27 4.50 -20.36
C GLN A 235 9.47 3.43 -19.58
N GLU A 236 9.83 2.16 -19.71
CA GLU A 236 9.19 1.08 -18.94
C GLU A 236 9.48 1.23 -17.44
N THR A 237 10.69 1.60 -17.06
CA THR A 237 11.04 1.86 -15.66
C THR A 237 10.26 3.07 -15.11
N GLU A 238 10.17 4.16 -15.86
CA GLU A 238 9.37 5.34 -15.51
C GLU A 238 7.87 5.00 -15.42
N ARG A 239 7.35 4.17 -16.32
CA ARG A 239 5.96 3.69 -16.24
C ARG A 239 5.68 2.99 -14.92
N LEU A 240 6.56 2.07 -14.50
CA LEU A 240 6.38 1.32 -13.25
C LEU A 240 6.49 2.18 -12.00
N LEU A 241 7.52 3.04 -11.94
CA LEU A 241 7.91 3.74 -10.71
C LEU A 241 7.33 5.15 -10.57
N LEU A 242 6.76 5.71 -11.65
CA LEU A 242 6.22 7.06 -11.68
C LEU A 242 4.80 7.11 -12.25
N GLU A 243 4.59 6.72 -13.52
CA GLU A 243 3.32 6.91 -14.21
C GLU A 243 2.18 6.08 -13.62
N ASN A 244 2.45 4.80 -13.28
CA ASN A 244 1.46 3.92 -12.68
C ASN A 244 1.02 4.38 -11.28
N PRO A 245 1.94 4.71 -10.34
CA PRO A 245 1.58 5.32 -9.07
C PRO A 245 0.79 6.63 -9.24
N GLU A 246 1.21 7.53 -10.14
CA GLU A 246 0.47 8.76 -10.42
C GLU A 246 -0.93 8.49 -11.00
N THR A 247 -1.07 7.48 -11.83
CA THR A 247 -2.37 7.10 -12.42
C THR A 247 -3.31 6.57 -11.34
N PHE A 248 -2.82 5.72 -10.44
CA PHE A 248 -3.64 5.19 -9.35
C PHE A 248 -3.99 6.27 -8.34
N MET A 249 -3.00 6.96 -7.78
CA MET A 249 -3.20 8.00 -6.76
C MET A 249 -3.96 9.22 -7.30
N GLY A 250 -3.76 9.56 -8.58
CA GLY A 250 -4.41 10.67 -9.25
C GLY A 250 -5.93 10.57 -9.40
N GLN A 251 -6.51 9.40 -9.09
CA GLN A 251 -7.96 9.24 -8.98
C GLN A 251 -8.53 9.88 -7.70
N SER A 252 -7.68 10.23 -6.73
CA SER A 252 -8.04 11.08 -5.60
C SER A 252 -7.82 12.55 -5.95
N PRO A 253 -8.80 13.44 -5.72
CA PRO A 253 -8.65 14.88 -5.97
C PRO A 253 -7.60 15.55 -5.08
N LYS A 254 -7.11 14.86 -4.06
CA LYS A 254 -6.09 15.34 -3.13
C LYS A 254 -4.67 15.07 -3.63
N PHE A 255 -4.49 14.15 -4.57
CA PHE A 255 -3.17 13.84 -5.11
C PHE A 255 -2.70 14.94 -6.07
N ARG A 256 -1.45 15.34 -5.93
CA ARG A 256 -0.77 16.28 -6.82
C ARG A 256 0.26 15.53 -7.64
N LYS A 257 0.13 15.58 -8.96
CA LYS A 257 1.11 14.97 -9.85
C LYS A 257 2.51 15.55 -9.60
N VAL A 258 3.48 14.66 -9.39
CA VAL A 258 4.87 15.03 -9.13
C VAL A 258 5.66 15.17 -10.44
N SER A 259 5.24 14.48 -11.51
CA SER A 259 5.84 14.56 -12.85
C SER A 259 5.69 15.94 -13.53
N SER A 260 4.82 16.80 -13.00
CA SER A 260 4.57 18.15 -13.51
C SER A 260 5.42 19.22 -12.83
N ARG A 261 6.36 18.84 -11.96
CA ARG A 261 7.30 19.75 -11.26
C ARG A 261 8.71 19.62 -11.87
#